data_3e887d7ca60f2c8bf8bba624f56906e5
#
_entry.id   3e887d7ca60f2c8bf8bba624f56906e5
#
_cell.length_a   1.000
_cell.length_b   1.000
_cell.length_c   1.000
_cell.angle_alpha   90.00
_cell.angle_beta   90.00
_cell.angle_gamma   90.00
#
_symmetry.space_group_name_H-M   'P 1'
#
loop_
_entity.id
_entity.type
_entity.pdbx_description
1 polymer ?
#
loop_
_entity_poly.entity_id
_entity_poly.type
_entity_poly.pdbx_seq_one_letter_code
_entity_poly.pdbx_strand_id
1 'polypeptide(L)'
;MNRTEQKQQAFQFIDSHRDEMVALWQEVVNMEGGPHEKPGIDLVAGRFRQVLDEVGAAIRTVEFAQAGNMLIAELPGPIATPGVLFLGHMDTAIAAGAIARQPFTIRDGKAYGPGVLDMKGG
;
A
#
# COMPACT_ATOMS: atom_id res chain seq x y z
N MET A 1 -29.31 2.09 -7.07
CA MET A 1 -28.37 1.02 -7.44
C MET A 1 -28.45 -0.07 -6.39
N ASN A 2 -28.70 -1.29 -6.79
CA ASN A 2 -28.77 -2.41 -5.86
C ASN A 2 -27.35 -2.94 -5.51
N ARG A 3 -27.26 -3.80 -4.47
CA ARG A 3 -26.00 -4.32 -3.96
C ARG A 3 -25.19 -5.11 -5.01
N THR A 4 -25.88 -5.80 -5.93
CA THR A 4 -25.23 -6.56 -6.99
C THR A 4 -24.58 -5.65 -8.03
N GLU A 5 -25.27 -4.58 -8.41
CA GLU A 5 -24.74 -3.58 -9.34
C GLU A 5 -23.54 -2.84 -8.75
N GLN A 6 -23.60 -2.46 -7.45
CA GLN A 6 -22.46 -1.87 -6.76
C GLN A 6 -21.22 -2.78 -6.75
N LYS A 7 -21.42 -4.07 -6.49
CA LYS A 7 -20.37 -5.06 -6.51
C LYS A 7 -19.75 -5.21 -7.90
N GLN A 8 -20.58 -5.27 -8.95
CA GLN A 8 -20.10 -5.35 -10.33
C GLN A 8 -19.28 -4.12 -10.73
N GLN A 9 -19.73 -2.92 -10.37
CA GLN A 9 -18.98 -1.70 -10.63
C GLN A 9 -17.64 -1.69 -9.92
N ALA A 10 -17.57 -2.14 -8.67
CA ALA A 10 -16.31 -2.23 -7.94
C ALA A 10 -15.32 -3.19 -8.61
N PHE A 11 -15.77 -4.36 -9.07
CA PHE A 11 -14.90 -5.29 -9.79
C PHE A 11 -14.46 -4.75 -11.15
N GLN A 12 -15.34 -4.11 -11.90
CA GLN A 12 -14.99 -3.46 -13.17
C GLN A 12 -13.93 -2.36 -12.96
N PHE A 13 -14.09 -1.57 -11.90
CA PHE A 13 -13.10 -0.57 -11.54
C PHE A 13 -11.73 -1.21 -11.25
N ILE A 14 -11.69 -2.25 -10.41
CA ILE A 14 -10.45 -2.98 -10.10
C ILE A 14 -9.81 -3.53 -11.38
N ASP A 15 -10.57 -4.19 -12.24
CA ASP A 15 -10.07 -4.77 -13.48
C ASP A 15 -9.50 -3.71 -14.43
N SER A 16 -10.16 -2.54 -14.52
CA SER A 16 -9.71 -1.44 -15.39
C SER A 16 -8.48 -0.70 -14.87
N HIS A 17 -8.17 -0.80 -13.56
CA HIS A 17 -7.01 -0.14 -12.92
C HIS A 17 -5.90 -1.13 -12.54
N ARG A 18 -5.97 -2.36 -13.06
CA ARG A 18 -5.01 -3.41 -12.72
C ARG A 18 -3.56 -3.00 -12.96
N ASP A 19 -3.27 -2.40 -14.10
CA ASP A 19 -1.91 -2.02 -14.47
C ASP A 19 -1.36 -0.92 -13.56
N GLU A 20 -2.20 0.03 -13.15
CA GLU A 20 -1.86 1.08 -12.19
C GLU A 20 -1.59 0.49 -10.79
N MET A 21 -2.41 -0.48 -10.36
CA MET A 21 -2.20 -1.19 -9.09
C MET A 21 -0.87 -1.96 -9.10
N VAL A 22 -0.55 -2.66 -10.19
CA VAL A 22 0.72 -3.38 -10.35
C VAL A 22 1.90 -2.42 -10.37
N ALA A 23 1.77 -1.27 -11.04
CA ALA A 23 2.80 -0.24 -11.07
C ALA A 23 3.08 0.35 -9.68
N LEU A 24 2.04 0.65 -8.90
CA LEU A 24 2.18 1.09 -7.51
C LEU A 24 2.84 0.01 -6.64
N TRP A 25 2.43 -1.24 -6.80
CA TRP A 25 3.03 -2.37 -6.10
C TRP A 25 4.52 -2.52 -6.41
N GLN A 26 4.90 -2.46 -7.68
CA GLN A 26 6.30 -2.45 -8.12
C GLN A 26 7.08 -1.30 -7.48
N GLU A 27 6.52 -0.11 -7.49
CA GLU A 27 7.14 1.09 -6.92
C GLU A 27 7.44 0.89 -5.44
N VAL A 28 6.45 0.49 -4.63
CA VAL A 28 6.64 0.36 -3.17
C VAL A 28 7.46 -0.87 -2.78
N VAL A 29 7.44 -1.96 -3.56
CA VAL A 29 8.32 -3.11 -3.33
C VAL A 29 9.77 -2.73 -3.55
N ASN A 30 10.06 -1.87 -4.51
CA ASN A 30 11.41 -1.37 -4.79
C ASN A 30 11.87 -0.24 -3.85
N MET A 31 11.12 0.06 -2.80
CA MET A 31 11.56 0.92 -1.70
C MET A 31 12.06 0.05 -0.54
N GLU A 32 13.22 0.40 0.04
CA GLU A 32 13.72 -0.31 1.21
C GLU A 32 12.75 -0.16 2.39
N GLY A 33 12.61 -1.19 3.20
CA GLY A 33 11.65 -1.20 4.30
C GLY A 33 12.02 -2.20 5.39
N GLY A 34 13.26 -2.68 5.40
CA GLY A 34 13.74 -3.66 6.36
C GLY A 34 13.90 -3.11 7.77
N PRO A 35 14.39 -3.94 8.71
CA PRO A 35 14.69 -3.53 10.06
C PRO A 35 15.66 -2.33 10.07
N HIS A 36 15.32 -1.29 10.84
CA HIS A 36 16.09 -0.06 10.96
C HIS A 36 16.13 0.85 9.71
N GLU A 37 15.36 0.54 8.67
CA GLU A 37 15.26 1.31 7.43
C GLU A 37 14.14 2.38 7.51
N LYS A 38 14.13 3.17 8.59
CA LYS A 38 13.15 4.27 8.73
C LYS A 38 13.03 5.16 7.49
N PRO A 39 14.13 5.61 6.85
CA PRO A 39 14.00 6.46 5.66
C PRO A 39 13.22 5.78 4.52
N GLY A 40 13.46 4.49 4.29
CA GLY A 40 12.75 3.73 3.27
C GLY A 40 11.27 3.50 3.60
N ILE A 41 10.97 3.17 4.86
CA ILE A 41 9.59 3.04 5.34
C ILE A 41 8.84 4.37 5.20
N ASP A 42 9.48 5.49 5.52
CA ASP A 42 8.89 6.81 5.39
C ASP A 42 8.64 7.20 3.92
N LEU A 43 9.47 6.73 2.98
CA LEU A 43 9.20 6.87 1.55
C LEU A 43 7.95 6.10 1.12
N VAL A 44 7.79 4.87 1.58
CA VAL A 44 6.56 4.07 1.34
C VAL A 44 5.34 4.80 1.92
N ALA A 45 5.44 5.29 3.16
CA ALA A 45 4.39 6.08 3.80
C ALA A 45 4.04 7.34 2.98
N GLY A 46 5.04 8.07 2.49
CA GLY A 46 4.86 9.23 1.64
C GLY A 46 4.12 8.89 0.35
N ARG A 47 4.45 7.75 -0.26
CA ARG A 47 3.78 7.30 -1.49
C ARG A 47 2.32 6.91 -1.24
N PHE A 48 2.04 6.16 -0.19
CA PHE A 48 0.67 5.83 0.18
C PHE A 48 -0.14 7.06 0.58
N ARG A 49 0.49 8.03 1.25
CA ARG A 49 -0.16 9.31 1.55
C ARG A 49 -0.65 10.00 0.28
N GLN A 50 0.15 10.03 -0.79
CA GLN A 50 -0.25 10.62 -2.07
C GLN A 50 -1.49 9.91 -2.64
N VAL A 51 -1.49 8.58 -2.68
CA VAL A 51 -2.63 7.80 -3.19
C VAL A 51 -3.90 8.05 -2.36
N LEU A 52 -3.76 8.11 -1.05
CA LEU A 52 -4.89 8.36 -0.14
C LEU A 52 -5.42 9.80 -0.27
N ASP A 53 -4.54 10.77 -0.51
CA ASP A 53 -4.92 12.16 -0.75
C ASP A 53 -5.71 12.31 -2.06
N GLU A 54 -5.28 11.62 -3.13
CA GLU A 54 -5.96 11.59 -4.43
C GLU A 54 -7.41 11.09 -4.33
N VAL A 55 -7.70 10.19 -3.40
CA VAL A 55 -9.07 9.70 -3.14
C VAL A 55 -9.81 10.51 -2.08
N GLY A 56 -9.25 11.60 -1.61
CA GLY A 56 -9.88 12.53 -0.70
C GLY A 56 -9.92 12.08 0.76
N ALA A 57 -9.00 11.24 1.18
CA ALA A 57 -8.91 10.82 2.57
C ALA A 57 -8.41 11.95 3.49
N ALA A 58 -8.97 12.05 4.69
CA ALA A 58 -8.38 12.84 5.76
C ALA A 58 -7.20 12.08 6.37
N ILE A 59 -5.98 12.62 6.25
CA ILE A 59 -4.76 11.88 6.58
C ILE A 59 -4.04 12.54 7.75
N ARG A 60 -3.67 11.71 8.72
CA ARG A 60 -2.79 12.07 9.83
C ARG A 60 -1.56 11.17 9.84
N THR A 61 -0.40 11.78 9.99
CA THR A 61 0.88 11.07 10.18
C THR A 61 1.27 11.09 11.65
N VAL A 62 1.63 9.93 12.19
CA VAL A 62 2.25 9.81 13.52
C VAL A 62 3.72 9.52 13.33
N GLU A 63 4.56 10.43 13.82
CA GLU A 63 6.01 10.34 13.67
C GLU A 63 6.64 9.57 14.82
N PHE A 64 7.60 8.72 14.50
CA PHE A 64 8.42 7.98 15.46
C PHE A 64 9.90 8.30 15.22
N ALA A 65 10.67 8.44 16.31
CA ALA A 65 12.08 8.81 16.20
C ALA A 65 12.95 7.71 15.55
N GLN A 66 12.64 6.44 15.80
CA GLN A 66 13.47 5.30 15.37
C GLN A 66 12.75 4.29 14.47
N ALA A 67 11.45 4.38 14.39
CA ALA A 67 10.62 3.53 13.52
C ALA A 67 10.06 4.34 12.36
N GLY A 68 9.62 3.67 11.30
CA GLY A 68 8.88 4.30 10.22
C GLY A 68 7.59 4.96 10.73
N ASN A 69 7.19 6.04 10.10
CA ASN A 69 6.01 6.79 10.47
C ASN A 69 4.73 6.00 10.17
N MET A 70 3.70 6.20 11.01
CA MET A 70 2.39 5.58 10.82
C MET A 70 1.45 6.55 10.10
N LEU A 71 0.68 6.04 9.15
CA LEU A 71 -0.40 6.76 8.51
C LEU A 71 -1.75 6.33 9.11
N ILE A 72 -2.60 7.30 9.37
CA ILE A 72 -4.00 7.10 9.70
C ILE A 72 -4.80 7.88 8.66
N ALA A 73 -5.62 7.18 7.90
CA ALA A 73 -6.45 7.78 6.86
C ALA A 73 -7.92 7.42 7.08
N GLU A 74 -8.78 8.41 6.92
CA GLU A 74 -10.21 8.26 7.07
C GLU A 74 -10.90 8.69 5.77
N LEU A 75 -11.71 7.80 5.22
CA LEU A 75 -12.62 8.10 4.12
C LEU A 75 -14.02 8.23 4.71
N PRO A 76 -14.61 9.45 4.76
CA PRO A 76 -15.94 9.62 5.31
C PRO A 76 -16.98 8.91 4.44
N GLY A 77 -17.80 8.11 5.05
CA GLY A 77 -18.92 7.45 4.39
C GLY A 77 -20.20 8.30 4.47
N PRO A 78 -21.17 8.04 3.61
CA PRO A 78 -22.46 8.75 3.60
C PRO A 78 -23.39 8.37 4.77
N ILE A 79 -23.06 7.36 5.54
CA ILE A 79 -23.91 6.78 6.57
C ILE A 79 -23.19 6.85 7.91
N ALA A 80 -23.88 7.36 8.95
CA ALA A 80 -23.40 7.37 10.33
C ALA A 80 -23.45 5.95 10.98
N THR A 81 -22.80 4.98 10.36
CA THR A 81 -22.69 3.61 10.87
C THR A 81 -21.22 3.28 11.14
N PRO A 82 -20.94 2.29 11.99
CA PRO A 82 -19.57 1.84 12.18
C PRO A 82 -18.91 1.51 10.84
N GLY A 83 -17.76 2.10 10.59
CA GLY A 83 -16.96 1.88 9.38
C GLY A 83 -16.19 0.56 9.41
N VAL A 84 -15.48 0.28 8.33
CA VAL A 84 -14.50 -0.80 8.25
C VAL A 84 -13.13 -0.24 8.58
N LEU A 85 -12.41 -0.89 9.47
CA LEU A 85 -11.01 -0.58 9.76
C LEU A 85 -10.11 -1.56 9.02
N PHE A 86 -9.22 -1.02 8.17
CA PHE A 86 -8.13 -1.77 7.58
C PHE A 86 -6.85 -1.52 8.37
N LEU A 87 -6.13 -2.58 8.70
CA LEU A 87 -4.82 -2.51 9.35
C LEU A 87 -3.80 -3.19 8.46
N GLY A 88 -2.68 -2.53 8.25
CA GLY A 88 -1.56 -3.06 7.51
C GLY A 88 -0.23 -2.52 8.05
N HIS A 89 0.88 -3.04 7.53
CA HIS A 89 2.21 -2.53 7.83
C HIS A 89 3.00 -2.26 6.55
N MET A 90 3.93 -1.31 6.59
CA MET A 90 4.71 -0.85 5.44
C MET A 90 6.15 -1.35 5.47
N ASP A 91 6.61 -1.82 6.62
CA ASP A 91 7.93 -2.41 6.80
C ASP A 91 7.98 -3.87 6.33
N THR A 92 9.19 -4.39 6.23
CA THR A 92 9.46 -5.79 5.93
C THR A 92 10.49 -6.36 6.90
N ALA A 93 10.53 -7.69 7.03
CA ALA A 93 11.58 -8.37 7.77
C ALA A 93 12.85 -8.60 6.92
N ILE A 94 12.92 -8.06 5.72
CA ILE A 94 13.99 -8.28 4.76
C ILE A 94 15.09 -7.25 4.98
N ALA A 95 16.32 -7.72 5.10
CA ALA A 95 17.48 -6.84 5.30
C ALA A 95 17.71 -5.88 4.12
N ALA A 96 18.23 -4.69 4.42
CA ALA A 96 18.62 -3.71 3.43
C ALA A 96 19.54 -4.30 2.34
N GLY A 97 19.43 -3.78 1.11
CA GLY A 97 20.18 -4.24 -0.06
C GLY A 97 19.56 -5.45 -0.77
N ALA A 98 18.47 -6.02 -0.27
CA ALA A 98 17.80 -7.13 -0.94
C ALA A 98 17.20 -6.70 -2.29
N ILE A 99 16.74 -5.46 -2.42
CA ILE A 99 16.20 -4.92 -3.68
C ILE A 99 17.25 -4.92 -4.78
N ALA A 100 18.50 -4.59 -4.48
CA ALA A 100 19.58 -4.63 -5.46
C ALA A 100 19.84 -6.04 -6.01
N ARG A 101 19.60 -7.08 -5.20
CA ARG A 101 19.77 -8.48 -5.60
C ARG A 101 18.51 -9.06 -6.26
N GLN A 102 17.35 -8.65 -5.81
CA GLN A 102 16.07 -9.17 -6.28
C GLN A 102 15.01 -8.05 -6.31
N PRO A 103 15.09 -7.15 -7.31
CA PRO A 103 14.06 -6.12 -7.49
C PRO A 103 12.72 -6.75 -7.85
N PHE A 104 11.66 -5.97 -7.76
CA PHE A 104 10.34 -6.42 -8.20
C PHE A 104 10.40 -6.96 -9.63
N THR A 105 9.90 -8.16 -9.80
CA THR A 105 9.90 -8.84 -11.10
C THR A 105 8.63 -9.68 -11.22
N ILE A 106 8.02 -9.69 -12.40
CA ILE A 106 6.91 -10.59 -12.71
C ILE A 106 7.41 -11.65 -13.69
N ARG A 107 7.25 -12.92 -13.33
CA ARG A 107 7.56 -14.07 -14.19
C ARG A 107 6.50 -15.15 -14.01
N ASP A 108 6.04 -15.71 -15.12
CA ASP A 108 5.07 -16.81 -15.12
C ASP A 108 3.81 -16.51 -14.27
N GLY A 109 3.30 -15.27 -14.35
CA GLY A 109 2.12 -14.83 -13.60
C GLY A 109 2.33 -14.65 -12.09
N LYS A 110 3.58 -14.64 -11.62
CA LYS A 110 3.95 -14.46 -10.21
C LYS A 110 4.86 -13.25 -10.03
N ALA A 111 4.63 -12.49 -8.97
CA ALA A 111 5.50 -11.38 -8.58
C ALA A 111 6.55 -11.84 -7.55
N TYR A 112 7.75 -11.31 -7.70
CA TYR A 112 8.91 -11.56 -6.84
C TYR A 112 9.50 -10.24 -6.38
N GLY A 113 10.03 -10.18 -5.17
CA GLY A 113 10.68 -9.01 -4.59
C GLY A 113 10.57 -8.96 -3.07
N PRO A 114 11.38 -8.14 -2.39
CA PRO A 114 11.34 -8.01 -0.93
C PRO A 114 10.00 -7.45 -0.44
N GLY A 115 9.31 -8.18 0.44
CA GLY A 115 8.01 -7.78 0.97
C GLY A 115 6.85 -7.82 -0.05
N VAL A 116 7.05 -8.45 -1.20
CA VAL A 116 6.04 -8.53 -2.27
C VAL A 116 4.73 -9.16 -1.80
N LEU A 117 4.78 -10.10 -0.88
CA LEU A 117 3.60 -10.75 -0.30
C LEU A 117 3.26 -10.15 1.08
N ASP A 118 4.26 -9.97 1.95
CA ASP A 118 4.10 -9.52 3.33
C ASP A 118 4.79 -8.16 3.55
N MET A 119 4.01 -7.05 3.55
CA MET A 119 2.64 -7.07 2.98
C MET A 119 2.44 -5.90 1.99
N LYS A 120 3.46 -5.59 1.20
CA LYS A 120 3.37 -4.49 0.22
C LYS A 120 2.39 -4.78 -0.93
N GLY A 121 1.90 -6.01 -1.03
CA GLY A 121 0.86 -6.41 -1.99
C GLY A 121 -0.54 -6.53 -1.38
N GLY A 122 -0.67 -6.22 -0.09
CA GLY A 122 -1.93 -6.34 0.66
C GLY A 122 -2.77 -5.08 0.71
#